data_ec2f0cc6317fe6a55842ca20a8b7f6ce
#
_entry.id   ec2f0cc6317fe6a55842ca20a8b7f6ce
#
_cell.length_a   1.000
_cell.length_b   1.000
_cell.length_c   1.000
_cell.angle_alpha   90.00
_cell.angle_beta   90.00
_cell.angle_gamma   90.00
#
_symmetry.space_group_name_H-M   'P 1'
#
loop_
_entity.id
_entity.type
_entity.pdbx_description
1 polymer ?
#
loop_
_entity_poly.entity_id
_entity_poly.type
_entity_poly.pdbx_seq_one_letter_code
_entity_poly.pdbx_strand_id
1 'polypeptide(L)'
;MCDVFKVAKVFCEKRNWSATNLEIQKLLYIAQVFSLGLRNKLLFKNTIQAWKYGPVIPDVYYRLRSCGSMPILPMMFGENSDEGCSGEEFEFVSSIAEATKDLRDWQLVGLTHRNGTAWQKKFDPNEFGTQITEQDMREEFNSVWKTKNA
;
A
#
# COMPACT_ATOMS: atom_id res chain seq x y z
N MET A 1 11.79 -1.09 10.42
CA MET A 1 10.52 -1.37 9.72
C MET A 1 9.36 -0.89 10.55
N CYS A 2 8.31 -0.48 9.87
CA CYS A 2 7.08 -0.08 10.54
C CYS A 2 6.16 -1.25 10.82
N ASP A 3 5.32 -1.10 11.83
CA ASP A 3 4.10 -1.88 11.94
C ASP A 3 3.17 -1.43 10.80
N VAL A 4 2.69 -2.37 9.99
CA VAL A 4 1.85 -2.05 8.83
C VAL A 4 0.54 -1.35 9.22
N PHE A 5 -0.01 -1.67 10.39
CA PHE A 5 -1.23 -1.02 10.87
C PHE A 5 -1.00 0.44 11.21
N LYS A 6 0.20 0.78 11.67
CA LYS A 6 0.58 2.17 11.90
C LYS A 6 0.66 2.94 10.58
N VAL A 7 1.25 2.32 9.55
CA VAL A 7 1.31 2.94 8.21
C VAL A 7 -0.12 3.17 7.68
N ALA A 8 -0.97 2.16 7.79
CA ALA A 8 -2.37 2.27 7.36
C ALA A 8 -3.09 3.41 8.09
N LYS A 9 -2.88 3.51 9.39
CA LYS A 9 -3.50 4.57 10.20
C LYS A 9 -3.04 5.96 9.76
N VAL A 10 -1.75 6.11 9.47
CA VAL A 10 -1.22 7.40 8.97
C VAL A 10 -1.93 7.79 7.68
N PHE A 11 -2.09 6.87 6.74
CA PHE A 11 -2.83 7.17 5.52
C PHE A 11 -4.28 7.55 5.80
N CYS A 12 -4.96 6.87 6.72
CA CYS A 12 -6.32 7.23 7.11
C CYS A 12 -6.39 8.64 7.69
N GLU A 13 -5.47 8.97 8.59
CA GLU A 13 -5.39 10.31 9.19
C GLU A 13 -5.14 11.38 8.14
N LYS A 14 -4.17 11.15 7.24
CA LYS A 14 -3.82 12.12 6.19
C LYS A 14 -4.94 12.32 5.18
N ARG A 15 -5.85 11.37 5.05
CA ARG A 15 -7.04 11.49 4.20
C ARG A 15 -8.29 11.89 4.98
N ASN A 16 -8.10 12.38 6.20
CA ASN A 16 -9.21 12.86 7.06
C ASN A 16 -10.28 11.77 7.24
N TRP A 17 -9.85 10.52 7.37
CA TRP A 17 -10.71 9.34 7.60
C TRP A 17 -11.76 9.15 6.50
N SER A 18 -11.44 9.54 5.27
CA SER A 18 -12.29 9.32 4.10
C SER A 18 -11.89 8.10 3.28
N ALA A 19 -10.74 7.48 3.58
CA ALA A 19 -10.21 6.37 2.80
C ALA A 19 -10.97 5.07 3.07
N THR A 20 -11.17 4.30 2.00
CA THR A 20 -11.77 2.96 2.07
C THR A 20 -10.68 1.91 2.20
N ASN A 21 -11.09 0.66 2.52
CA ASN A 21 -10.15 -0.47 2.55
C ASN A 21 -9.43 -0.61 1.20
N LEU A 22 -10.18 -0.51 0.09
CA LEU A 22 -9.57 -0.59 -1.25
C LEU A 22 -8.46 0.43 -1.43
N GLU A 23 -8.71 1.68 -1.07
CA GLU A 23 -7.72 2.75 -1.21
C GLU A 23 -6.51 2.51 -0.32
N ILE A 24 -6.72 2.09 0.93
CA ILE A 24 -5.64 1.83 1.87
C ILE A 24 -4.73 0.72 1.35
N GLN A 25 -5.29 -0.35 0.77
CA GLN A 25 -4.48 -1.41 0.19
C GLN A 25 -3.54 -0.89 -0.90
N LYS A 26 -4.03 -0.04 -1.78
CA LYS A 26 -3.22 0.52 -2.87
C LYS A 26 -2.17 1.50 -2.35
N LEU A 27 -2.52 2.32 -1.36
CA LEU A 27 -1.57 3.26 -0.76
C LEU A 27 -0.44 2.52 -0.03
N LEU A 28 -0.76 1.46 0.70
CA LEU A 28 0.24 0.64 1.36
C LEU A 28 1.20 0.01 0.34
N TYR A 29 0.64 -0.50 -0.75
CA TYR A 29 1.46 -1.09 -1.81
C TYR A 29 2.41 -0.08 -2.44
N ILE A 30 1.88 1.09 -2.80
CA ILE A 30 2.69 2.17 -3.39
C ILE A 30 3.80 2.58 -2.41
N ALA A 31 3.49 2.73 -1.13
CA ALA A 31 4.48 3.08 -0.13
C ALA A 31 5.59 2.04 -0.03
N GLN A 32 5.25 0.75 -0.09
CA GLN A 32 6.23 -0.33 -0.04
C GLN A 32 7.14 -0.31 -1.27
N VAL A 33 6.57 -0.17 -2.47
CA VAL A 33 7.34 -0.12 -3.72
C VAL A 33 8.30 1.07 -3.69
N PHE A 34 7.82 2.24 -3.29
CA PHE A 34 8.66 3.44 -3.24
C PHE A 34 9.71 3.37 -2.13
N SER A 35 9.41 2.71 -1.02
CA SER A 35 10.40 2.50 0.03
C SER A 35 11.55 1.64 -0.49
N LEU A 36 11.24 0.56 -1.20
CA LEU A 36 12.27 -0.28 -1.81
C LEU A 36 13.08 0.51 -2.85
N GLY A 37 12.40 1.28 -3.68
CA GLY A 37 13.06 2.02 -4.75
C GLY A 37 13.90 3.20 -4.27
N LEU A 38 13.41 3.97 -3.31
CA LEU A 38 14.06 5.21 -2.86
C LEU A 38 14.92 5.01 -1.62
N ARG A 39 14.54 4.10 -0.72
CA ARG A 39 15.26 3.85 0.54
C ARG A 39 16.04 2.54 0.53
N ASN A 40 15.82 1.70 -0.45
CA ASN A 40 16.42 0.36 -0.54
C ASN A 40 16.09 -0.50 0.68
N LYS A 41 14.90 -0.31 1.26
CA LYS A 41 14.45 -1.01 2.47
C LYS A 41 12.95 -1.29 2.37
N LEU A 42 12.53 -2.40 2.96
CA LEU A 42 11.11 -2.64 3.21
C LEU A 42 10.59 -1.64 4.23
N LEU A 43 9.39 -1.14 4.01
CA LEU A 43 8.70 -0.29 4.98
C LEU A 43 8.02 -1.15 6.06
N PHE A 44 7.45 -2.28 5.64
CA PHE A 44 6.85 -3.27 6.54
C PHE A 44 7.12 -4.67 6.00
N LYS A 45 6.94 -5.68 6.86
CA LYS A 45 7.29 -7.08 6.52
C LYS A 45 6.13 -7.96 6.05
N ASN A 46 4.91 -7.45 6.13
CA ASN A 46 3.72 -8.25 5.84
C ASN A 46 3.66 -8.68 4.38
N THR A 47 3.10 -9.86 4.14
CA THR A 47 2.95 -10.43 2.80
C THR A 47 1.99 -9.60 1.96
N ILE A 48 2.32 -9.45 0.67
CA ILE A 48 1.47 -8.80 -0.33
C ILE A 48 1.08 -9.83 -1.36
N GLN A 49 -0.19 -9.84 -1.76
CA GLN A 49 -0.72 -10.79 -2.72
C GLN A 49 -1.40 -10.06 -3.89
N ALA A 50 -1.41 -10.71 -5.05
CA ALA A 50 -2.09 -10.20 -6.25
C ALA A 50 -3.53 -10.74 -6.27
N TRP A 51 -4.48 -9.86 -5.92
CA TRP A 51 -5.92 -10.19 -5.92
C TRP A 51 -6.60 -9.57 -7.15
N LYS A 52 -7.88 -9.89 -7.33
CA LYS A 52 -8.64 -9.46 -8.51
C LYS A 52 -8.62 -7.94 -8.75
N TYR A 53 -8.66 -7.14 -7.69
CA TYR A 53 -8.70 -5.69 -7.82
C TYR A 53 -7.36 -5.02 -7.45
N GLY A 54 -6.27 -5.78 -7.53
CA GLY A 54 -4.94 -5.25 -7.35
C GLY A 54 -4.19 -5.90 -6.19
N PRO A 55 -3.03 -5.34 -5.85
CA PRO A 55 -2.24 -5.85 -4.73
C PRO A 55 -2.95 -5.58 -3.41
N VAL A 56 -2.88 -6.54 -2.51
CA VAL A 56 -3.53 -6.52 -1.19
C VAL A 56 -2.56 -7.02 -0.13
N ILE A 57 -2.59 -6.38 1.04
CA ILE A 57 -1.91 -6.85 2.24
C ILE A 57 -2.98 -7.57 3.07
N PRO A 58 -3.04 -8.92 3.04
CA PRO A 58 -4.14 -9.65 3.68
C PRO A 58 -4.33 -9.32 5.15
N ASP A 59 -3.23 -9.17 5.91
CA ASP A 59 -3.33 -8.83 7.34
C ASP A 59 -4.15 -7.57 7.58
N VAL A 60 -3.95 -6.56 6.74
CA VAL A 60 -4.68 -5.30 6.87
C VAL A 60 -6.10 -5.45 6.31
N TYR A 61 -6.22 -6.11 5.15
CA TYR A 61 -7.52 -6.30 4.51
C TYR A 61 -8.53 -6.96 5.46
N TYR A 62 -8.12 -8.04 6.11
CA TYR A 62 -9.03 -8.77 7.00
C TYR A 62 -9.38 -7.98 8.25
N ARG A 63 -8.48 -7.13 8.74
CA ARG A 63 -8.77 -6.23 9.86
C ARG A 63 -9.84 -5.21 9.47
N LEU A 64 -9.76 -4.68 8.26
CA LEU A 64 -10.59 -3.54 7.83
C LEU A 64 -11.85 -3.94 7.06
N ARG A 65 -12.00 -5.22 6.72
CA ARG A 65 -13.08 -5.66 5.82
C ARG A 65 -14.49 -5.41 6.34
N SER A 66 -14.67 -5.31 7.66
CA SER A 66 -16.00 -5.04 8.24
C SER A 66 -16.53 -3.66 7.86
N CYS A 67 -15.67 -2.74 7.44
CA CYS A 67 -16.10 -1.45 6.92
C CYS A 67 -16.67 -1.55 5.49
N GLY A 68 -16.48 -2.68 4.82
CA GLY A 68 -16.96 -2.87 3.44
C GLY A 68 -16.37 -1.83 2.50
N SER A 69 -17.23 -1.18 1.72
CA SER A 69 -16.84 -0.10 0.80
C SER A 69 -16.95 1.29 1.44
N MET A 70 -17.26 1.36 2.73
CA MET A 70 -17.34 2.62 3.46
C MET A 70 -15.96 3.06 3.95
N PRO A 71 -15.78 4.34 4.28
CA PRO A 71 -14.54 4.81 4.88
C PRO A 71 -14.19 4.06 6.16
N ILE A 72 -12.89 3.86 6.37
CA ILE A 72 -12.36 3.18 7.54
C ILE A 72 -12.63 4.02 8.79
N LEU A 73 -13.08 3.34 9.85
CA LEU A 73 -13.33 4.00 11.14
C LEU A 73 -12.10 3.92 12.03
N PRO A 74 -11.80 5.01 12.80
CA PRO A 74 -10.63 5.01 13.70
C PRO A 74 -10.58 3.84 14.67
N MET A 75 -11.72 3.35 15.11
CA MET A 75 -11.81 2.24 16.07
C MET A 75 -11.20 0.94 15.53
N MET A 76 -11.04 0.82 14.20
CA MET A 76 -10.48 -0.40 13.60
C MET A 76 -9.01 -0.61 13.97
N PHE A 77 -8.32 0.42 14.43
CA PHE A 77 -6.90 0.35 14.77
C PHE A 77 -6.63 0.16 16.27
N GLY A 78 -7.67 0.14 17.10
CA GLY A 78 -7.51 0.00 18.53
C GLY A 78 -6.87 1.25 19.19
N GLU A 79 -6.51 1.14 20.45
CA GLU A 79 -5.92 2.23 21.23
C GLU A 79 -4.40 2.26 21.17
N ASN A 80 -3.81 1.69 20.18
CA ASN A 80 -2.37 1.52 20.21
C ASN A 80 -1.55 2.71 19.82
N SER A 81 -0.70 2.95 20.66
CA SER A 81 0.60 3.58 20.74
C SER A 81 1.11 4.16 19.44
N ASP A 82 1.79 5.25 19.59
CA ASP A 82 2.62 5.86 18.56
C ASP A 82 3.88 5.03 18.25
N GLU A 83 3.98 3.84 18.80
CA GLU A 83 5.06 2.90 18.51
C GLU A 83 4.76 2.17 17.21
N GLY A 84 5.77 1.95 16.40
CA GLY A 84 5.64 1.17 15.18
C GLY A 84 6.32 1.74 13.96
N CYS A 85 6.65 3.04 13.96
CA CYS A 85 7.46 3.66 12.92
C CYS A 85 8.47 4.61 13.54
N SER A 86 9.67 4.66 12.94
CA SER A 86 10.65 5.67 13.31
C SER A 86 10.19 7.04 12.78
N GLY A 87 10.83 8.13 13.24
CA GLY A 87 10.54 9.46 12.71
C GLY A 87 10.80 9.55 11.22
N GLU A 88 11.88 8.95 10.75
CA GLU A 88 12.22 8.91 9.32
C GLU A 88 11.16 8.18 8.51
N GLU A 89 10.70 7.04 9.02
CA GLU A 89 9.66 6.26 8.35
C GLU A 89 8.33 7.01 8.32
N PHE A 90 7.97 7.66 9.43
CA PHE A 90 6.77 8.47 9.49
C PHE A 90 6.82 9.61 8.46
N GLU A 91 7.95 10.28 8.34
CA GLU A 91 8.12 11.34 7.35
C GLU A 91 8.02 10.81 5.93
N PHE A 92 8.59 9.63 5.69
CA PHE A 92 8.50 9.00 4.38
C PHE A 92 7.03 8.69 4.02
N VAL A 93 6.30 8.06 4.93
CA VAL A 93 4.87 7.74 4.71
C VAL A 93 4.08 9.02 4.50
N SER A 94 4.36 10.06 5.28
CA SER A 94 3.69 11.36 5.12
C SER A 94 3.95 11.97 3.75
N SER A 95 5.14 11.82 3.20
CA SER A 95 5.46 12.32 1.86
C SER A 95 4.70 11.56 0.78
N ILE A 96 4.55 10.25 0.93
CA ILE A 96 3.74 9.45 0.00
C ILE A 96 2.26 9.87 0.10
N ALA A 97 1.77 10.08 1.32
CA ALA A 97 0.40 10.52 1.54
C ALA A 97 0.14 11.87 0.87
N GLU A 98 1.08 12.81 0.98
CA GLU A 98 0.96 14.11 0.34
C GLU A 98 0.96 14.00 -1.19
N ALA A 99 1.86 13.18 -1.73
CA ALA A 99 1.97 12.98 -3.18
C ALA A 99 0.72 12.33 -3.78
N THR A 100 -0.03 11.56 -2.99
CA THR A 100 -1.20 10.80 -3.45
C THR A 100 -2.52 11.37 -2.97
N LYS A 101 -2.51 12.49 -2.27
CA LYS A 101 -3.71 12.98 -1.55
C LYS A 101 -4.92 13.22 -2.44
N ASP A 102 -4.72 13.57 -3.71
CA ASP A 102 -5.80 13.89 -4.64
C ASP A 102 -6.20 12.70 -5.52
N LEU A 103 -5.57 11.54 -5.32
CA LEU A 103 -5.89 10.36 -6.10
C LEU A 103 -7.13 9.65 -5.55
N ARG A 104 -8.07 9.37 -6.45
CA ARG A 104 -9.29 8.63 -6.15
C ARG A 104 -9.04 7.12 -6.24
N ASP A 105 -10.02 6.34 -5.78
CA ASP A 105 -9.94 4.89 -5.78
C ASP A 105 -9.59 4.32 -7.17
N TRP A 106 -10.30 4.77 -8.22
CA TRP A 106 -10.05 4.27 -9.57
C TRP A 106 -8.67 4.65 -10.11
N GLN A 107 -8.14 5.80 -9.68
CA GLN A 107 -6.79 6.21 -10.06
C GLN A 107 -5.74 5.37 -9.35
N LEU A 108 -5.95 5.09 -8.07
CA LEU A 108 -5.04 4.22 -7.30
C LEU A 108 -5.03 2.80 -7.87
N VAL A 109 -6.21 2.26 -8.19
CA VAL A 109 -6.30 0.95 -8.84
C VAL A 109 -5.54 0.97 -10.17
N GLY A 110 -5.76 2.02 -10.99
CA GLY A 110 -5.08 2.16 -12.27
C GLY A 110 -3.56 2.17 -12.15
N LEU A 111 -3.03 2.88 -11.16
CA LEU A 111 -1.58 2.94 -10.93
C LEU A 111 -0.98 1.56 -10.62
N THR A 112 -1.68 0.73 -9.89
CA THR A 112 -1.20 -0.59 -9.50
C THR A 112 -1.46 -1.67 -10.55
N HIS A 113 -2.23 -1.36 -11.59
CA HIS A 113 -2.58 -2.29 -12.69
C HIS A 113 -1.82 -2.01 -13.99
N ARG A 114 -0.94 -1.06 -14.03
CA ARG A 114 -0.20 -0.69 -15.25
C ARG A 114 0.58 -1.87 -15.83
N ASN A 115 0.91 -1.77 -17.12
CA ASN A 115 1.83 -2.71 -17.76
C ASN A 115 3.18 -2.68 -17.05
N GLY A 116 3.72 -3.85 -16.75
CA GLY A 116 5.01 -3.99 -16.09
C GLY A 116 4.95 -3.97 -14.57
N THR A 117 3.78 -3.74 -13.96
CA THR A 117 3.65 -3.83 -12.51
C THR A 117 3.73 -5.28 -12.05
N ALA A 118 4.13 -5.45 -10.81
CA ALA A 118 4.20 -6.79 -10.22
C ALA A 118 2.82 -7.45 -10.20
N TRP A 119 1.76 -6.68 -9.92
CA TRP A 119 0.41 -7.23 -9.95
C TRP A 119 0.05 -7.80 -11.32
N GLN A 120 0.34 -7.06 -12.38
CA GLN A 120 0.03 -7.51 -13.74
C GLN A 120 0.74 -8.81 -14.09
N LYS A 121 1.96 -8.97 -13.61
CA LYS A 121 2.76 -10.17 -13.87
C LYS A 121 2.32 -11.36 -13.03
N LYS A 122 1.86 -11.13 -11.81
CA LYS A 122 1.58 -12.19 -10.83
C LYS A 122 0.12 -12.58 -10.72
N PHE A 123 -0.80 -11.68 -11.10
CA PHE A 123 -2.22 -12.00 -10.96
C PHE A 123 -2.60 -13.14 -11.90
N ASP A 124 -3.22 -14.17 -11.34
CA ASP A 124 -3.73 -15.32 -12.08
C ASP A 124 -5.17 -15.56 -11.60
N PRO A 125 -6.18 -15.43 -12.49
CA PRO A 125 -7.57 -15.61 -12.09
C PRO A 125 -7.88 -17.04 -11.64
N ASN A 126 -7.00 -18.00 -11.95
CA ASN A 126 -7.18 -19.40 -11.57
C ASN A 126 -6.50 -19.76 -10.24
N GLU A 127 -5.73 -18.86 -9.66
CA GLU A 127 -5.04 -19.07 -8.40
C GLU A 127 -5.27 -17.90 -7.46
N PHE A 128 -5.76 -18.19 -6.25
CA PHE A 128 -5.97 -17.15 -5.27
C PHE A 128 -4.70 -16.87 -4.49
N GLY A 129 -4.38 -15.59 -4.31
CA GLY A 129 -3.38 -15.18 -3.35
C GLY A 129 -1.93 -15.33 -3.78
N THR A 130 -1.65 -15.29 -5.10
CA THR A 130 -0.26 -15.33 -5.57
C THR A 130 0.54 -14.19 -4.93
N GLN A 131 1.66 -14.54 -4.31
CA GLN A 131 2.48 -13.58 -3.59
C GLN A 131 3.25 -12.66 -4.54
N ILE A 132 3.26 -11.37 -4.22
CA ILE A 132 4.14 -10.38 -4.84
C ILE A 132 5.36 -10.28 -3.93
N THR A 133 6.54 -10.59 -4.49
CA THR A 133 7.77 -10.64 -3.71
C THR A 133 8.47 -9.28 -3.66
N GLU A 134 9.46 -9.17 -2.78
CA GLU A 134 10.31 -7.99 -2.73
C GLU A 134 10.99 -7.74 -4.08
N GLN A 135 11.49 -8.79 -4.72
CA GLN A 135 12.14 -8.68 -6.03
C GLN A 135 11.16 -8.16 -7.09
N ASP A 136 9.93 -8.66 -7.08
CA ASP A 136 8.89 -8.18 -8.01
C ASP A 136 8.67 -6.68 -7.86
N MET A 137 8.62 -6.19 -6.64
CA MET A 137 8.40 -4.77 -6.37
C MET A 137 9.60 -3.91 -6.74
N ARG A 138 10.81 -4.40 -6.54
CA ARG A 138 12.03 -3.68 -6.97
C ARG A 138 12.06 -3.56 -8.49
N GLU A 139 11.71 -4.61 -9.21
CA GLU A 139 11.62 -4.59 -10.67
C GLU A 139 10.55 -3.62 -11.14
N GLU A 140 9.41 -3.62 -10.48
CA GLU A 140 8.33 -2.66 -10.81
C GLU A 140 8.82 -1.22 -10.64
N PHE A 141 9.48 -0.90 -9.54
CA PHE A 141 9.96 0.46 -9.33
C PHE A 141 10.91 0.89 -10.45
N ASN A 142 11.85 0.01 -10.81
CA ASN A 142 12.85 0.33 -11.82
C ASN A 142 12.25 0.48 -13.22
N SER A 143 11.25 -0.33 -13.57
CA SER A 143 10.71 -0.36 -14.93
C SER A 143 9.49 0.55 -15.12
N VAL A 144 8.71 0.79 -14.07
CA VAL A 144 7.44 1.53 -14.19
C VAL A 144 7.56 2.94 -13.63
N TRP A 145 8.21 3.10 -12.50
CA TRP A 145 8.21 4.37 -11.77
C TRP A 145 9.45 5.23 -12.04
N LYS A 146 10.62 4.62 -11.97
CA LYS A 146 11.89 5.34 -12.05
C LYS A 146 12.18 5.88 -13.44
N THR A 147 11.85 5.14 -14.49
CA THR A 147 12.28 5.45 -15.85
C THR A 147 11.57 6.64 -16.48
N LYS A 148 10.50 7.12 -15.91
CA LYS A 148 9.68 8.18 -16.51
C LYS A 148 10.26 9.57 -16.36
N ASN A 149 11.32 9.71 -15.56
CA ASN A 149 11.96 10.99 -15.29
C ASN A 149 13.39 11.05 -15.80
N ALA A 150 13.79 10.08 -16.56
CA ALA A 150 15.12 10.07 -17.16
C ALA A 150 15.13 10.94 -18.41
#